data_74b8e6906801d316caf221e70571c72a
#
_entry.id   74b8e6906801d316caf221e70571c72a
#
_cell.length_a   1.000
_cell.length_b   1.000
_cell.length_c   1.000
_cell.angle_alpha   90.00
_cell.angle_beta   90.00
_cell.angle_gamma   90.00
#
_symmetry.space_group_name_H-M   'P 1'
#
loop_
_entity.id
_entity.type
_entity.pdbx_description
1 polymer ?
#
loop_
_entity_poly.entity_id
_entity_poly.type
_entity_poly.pdbx_seq_one_letter_code
_entity_poly.pdbx_strand_id
1 'polypeptide(L)'
;MQRISEIKRRVINLQDAVFEPFEDEVGTGLLQLNPNAPRGTGFYIYRMEPGASSSPHRHVGAEEFYIIDGELIDNDGTIYRAGDVVWL
;
A
#
# COMPACT_ATOMS: atom_id res chain seq x y z
N MET A 1 22.31 -12.40 -22.15
CA MET A 1 21.75 -11.22 -21.46
C MET A 1 20.45 -10.82 -22.13
N GLN A 2 19.41 -10.59 -21.34
CA GLN A 2 18.11 -10.18 -21.85
C GLN A 2 18.13 -8.68 -22.21
N ARG A 3 17.59 -8.33 -23.36
CA ARG A 3 17.46 -6.94 -23.76
C ARG A 3 16.32 -6.28 -22.97
N ILE A 4 16.43 -4.98 -22.73
CA ILE A 4 15.39 -4.22 -22.01
C ILE A 4 14.03 -4.36 -22.72
N SER A 5 13.99 -4.34 -24.05
CA SER A 5 12.76 -4.50 -24.82
C SER A 5 12.10 -5.87 -24.67
N GLU A 6 12.83 -6.87 -24.20
CA GLU A 6 12.32 -8.22 -23.96
C GLU A 6 11.80 -8.41 -22.52
N ILE A 7 12.07 -7.45 -21.64
CA ILE A 7 11.64 -7.51 -20.26
C ILE A 7 10.18 -7.05 -20.16
N LYS A 8 9.33 -7.94 -19.69
CA LYS A 8 7.96 -7.56 -19.37
C LYS A 8 7.96 -6.72 -18.09
N ARG A 9 7.29 -5.57 -18.15
CA ARG A 9 7.25 -4.68 -17.00
C ARG A 9 5.91 -3.98 -16.91
N ARG A 10 5.60 -3.53 -15.71
CA ARG A 10 4.48 -2.63 -15.47
C ARG A 10 5.02 -1.42 -14.71
N VAL A 11 4.73 -0.24 -15.21
CA VAL A 11 5.12 1.02 -14.58
C VAL A 11 3.87 1.84 -14.33
N ILE A 12 3.71 2.30 -13.09
CA ILE A 12 2.58 3.15 -12.71
C ILE A 12 3.14 4.40 -12.06
N ASN A 13 2.72 5.56 -12.53
CA ASN A 13 3.02 6.81 -11.87
C ASN A 13 1.86 7.17 -10.95
N LEU A 14 2.16 7.55 -9.71
CA LEU A 14 1.13 7.87 -8.73
C LEU A 14 0.25 9.06 -9.13
N GLN A 15 0.77 9.97 -9.96
CA GLN A 15 -0.01 11.11 -10.44
C GLN A 15 -1.17 10.69 -11.34
N ASP A 16 -1.02 9.58 -12.05
CA ASP A 16 -2.01 9.06 -12.99
C ASP A 16 -2.72 7.81 -12.48
N ALA A 17 -2.40 7.40 -11.26
CA ALA A 17 -2.86 6.13 -10.72
C ALA A 17 -4.33 6.18 -10.32
N VAL A 18 -5.03 5.07 -10.54
CA VAL A 18 -6.38 4.84 -10.06
C VAL A 18 -6.31 3.84 -8.92
N PHE A 19 -6.76 4.26 -7.73
CA PHE A 19 -6.85 3.38 -6.58
C PHE A 19 -8.22 2.74 -6.55
N GLU A 20 -8.27 1.44 -6.40
CA GLU A 20 -9.53 0.72 -6.30
C GLU A 20 -9.93 0.55 -4.84
N PRO A 21 -11.24 0.61 -4.51
CA PRO A 21 -11.70 0.37 -3.14
C PRO A 21 -11.18 -0.97 -2.63
N PHE A 22 -10.72 -0.98 -1.37
CA PHE A 22 -10.18 -2.18 -0.76
C PHE A 22 -11.23 -2.81 0.15
N GLU A 23 -11.80 -3.93 -0.28
CA GLU A 23 -12.84 -4.66 0.43
C GLU A 23 -14.03 -3.76 0.81
N ASP A 24 -14.57 -3.92 2.02
CA ASP A 24 -15.68 -3.12 2.53
C ASP A 24 -15.20 -1.92 3.37
N GLU A 25 -13.92 -1.61 3.32
CA GLU A 25 -13.34 -0.51 4.10
C GLU A 25 -13.63 0.83 3.41
N VAL A 26 -14.52 1.60 4.02
CA VAL A 26 -14.90 2.91 3.50
C VAL A 26 -13.74 3.90 3.57
N GLY A 27 -13.53 4.64 2.49
CA GLY A 27 -12.47 5.65 2.43
C GLY A 27 -11.08 5.09 2.22
N THR A 28 -10.97 3.86 1.76
CA THR A 28 -9.67 3.23 1.48
C THR A 28 -9.54 2.87 0.02
N GLY A 29 -8.31 2.74 -0.44
CA GLY A 29 -8.00 2.34 -1.81
C GLY A 29 -6.69 1.60 -1.89
N LEU A 30 -6.59 0.71 -2.86
CA LEU A 30 -5.42 -0.11 -3.11
C LEU A 30 -4.93 0.08 -4.53
N LEU A 31 -3.64 0.28 -4.68
CA LEU A 31 -2.94 0.22 -5.95
C LEU A 31 -1.94 -0.92 -5.89
N GLN A 32 -2.27 -2.03 -6.51
CA GLN A 32 -1.40 -3.20 -6.53
C GLN A 32 -0.60 -3.25 -7.82
N LEU A 33 0.71 -3.42 -7.69
CA LEU A 33 1.61 -3.39 -8.84
C LEU A 33 1.47 -4.65 -9.70
N ASN A 34 1.40 -5.82 -9.07
CA ASN A 34 1.19 -7.08 -9.79
C ASN A 34 -0.30 -7.45 -9.80
N PRO A 35 -1.01 -7.27 -10.92
CA PRO A 35 -2.45 -7.53 -10.97
C PRO A 35 -2.80 -9.01 -10.89
N ASN A 36 -1.83 -9.89 -11.10
CA ASN A 36 -2.03 -11.35 -11.07
C ASN A 36 -1.80 -11.95 -9.68
N ALA A 37 -1.24 -11.19 -8.74
CA ALA A 37 -1.07 -11.65 -7.36
C ALA A 37 -2.39 -11.49 -6.59
N PRO A 38 -2.60 -12.28 -5.54
CA PRO A 38 -3.74 -12.09 -4.65
C PRO A 38 -3.77 -10.65 -4.13
N ARG A 39 -4.97 -10.09 -4.02
CA ARG A 39 -5.16 -8.70 -3.64
C ARG A 39 -4.57 -8.42 -2.25
N GLY A 40 -3.78 -7.35 -2.15
CA GLY A 40 -3.10 -6.99 -0.90
C GLY A 40 -1.81 -7.75 -0.65
N THR A 41 -1.24 -8.38 -1.69
CA THR A 41 0.05 -9.06 -1.60
C THR A 41 1.05 -8.48 -2.58
N GLY A 42 2.33 -8.75 -2.36
CA GLY A 42 3.40 -8.19 -3.16
C GLY A 42 3.61 -6.71 -2.85
N PHE A 43 4.01 -5.95 -3.86
CA PHE A 43 4.17 -4.51 -3.70
C PHE A 43 2.85 -3.82 -4.02
N TYR A 44 2.37 -3.03 -3.07
CA TYR A 44 1.16 -2.24 -3.25
C TYR A 44 1.24 -0.94 -2.46
N ILE A 45 0.40 0.02 -2.84
CA ILE A 45 0.21 1.25 -2.11
C ILE A 45 -1.21 1.27 -1.58
N TYR A 46 -1.33 1.52 -0.30
CA TYR A 46 -2.60 1.61 0.40
C TYR A 46 -2.89 3.07 0.71
N ARG A 47 -4.08 3.52 0.35
CA ARG A 47 -4.51 4.90 0.55
C ARG A 47 -5.68 4.92 1.51
N MET A 48 -5.61 5.83 2.47
CA MET A 48 -6.71 6.08 3.41
C MET A 48 -7.10 7.54 3.32
N GLU A 49 -8.39 7.80 3.18
CA GLU A 49 -8.92 9.15 3.32
C GLU A 49 -8.75 9.62 4.77
N PRO A 50 -8.65 10.94 5.01
CA PRO A 50 -8.58 11.45 6.39
C PRO A 50 -9.73 10.93 7.24
N GLY A 51 -9.42 10.39 8.41
CA GLY A 51 -10.40 9.81 9.32
C GLY A 51 -10.83 8.38 9.02
N ALA A 52 -10.39 7.80 7.90
CA ALA A 52 -10.69 6.40 7.62
C ALA A 52 -9.89 5.48 8.54
N SER A 53 -10.45 4.30 8.80
CA SER A 53 -9.81 3.27 9.60
C SER A 53 -9.80 1.96 8.84
N SER A 54 -8.71 1.20 8.95
CA SER A 54 -8.70 -0.18 8.50
C SER A 54 -9.29 -1.09 9.57
N SER A 55 -9.88 -2.20 9.13
CA SER A 55 -10.39 -3.20 10.07
C SER A 55 -9.22 -3.81 10.86
N PRO A 56 -9.39 -4.04 12.17
CA PRO A 56 -8.38 -4.74 12.94
C PRO A 56 -8.13 -6.12 12.33
N HIS A 57 -6.87 -6.45 12.16
CA HIS A 57 -6.48 -7.76 11.65
C HIS A 57 -5.18 -8.19 12.30
N ARG A 58 -4.98 -9.50 12.31
CA ARG A 58 -3.76 -10.09 12.86
C ARG A 58 -2.75 -10.27 11.75
N HIS A 59 -1.56 -9.70 11.93
CA HIS A 59 -0.47 -9.90 11.00
C HIS A 59 0.16 -11.28 11.22
N VAL A 60 0.43 -11.96 10.11
CA VAL A 60 1.16 -13.22 10.11
C VAL A 60 2.52 -12.95 9.49
N GLY A 61 3.55 -12.91 10.33
CA GLY A 61 4.91 -12.59 9.92
C GLY A 61 5.24 -11.11 10.03
N ALA A 62 6.41 -10.75 9.53
CA ALA A 62 6.92 -9.38 9.57
C ALA A 62 6.18 -8.50 8.58
N GLU A 63 5.97 -7.25 8.95
CA GLU A 63 5.40 -6.23 8.09
C GLU A 63 6.39 -5.07 7.96
N GLU A 64 6.52 -4.58 6.75
CA GLU A 64 7.35 -3.41 6.46
C GLU A 64 6.55 -2.44 5.61
N PHE A 65 6.66 -1.16 5.91
CA PHE A 65 6.01 -0.14 5.11
C PHE A 65 6.73 1.19 5.14
N TYR A 66 6.39 2.02 4.17
CA TYR A 66 6.90 3.37 4.01
C TYR A 66 5.72 4.32 3.88
N ILE A 67 5.73 5.40 4.66
CA ILE A 67 4.71 6.43 4.59
C ILE A 67 5.09 7.44 3.51
N ILE A 68 4.30 7.49 2.46
CA ILE A 68 4.52 8.40 1.32
C ILE A 68 4.01 9.79 1.67
N ASP A 69 2.84 9.89 2.27
CA ASP A 69 2.18 11.16 2.58
C ASP A 69 1.26 11.01 3.77
N GLY A 70 1.03 12.09 4.49
CA GLY A 70 0.12 12.12 5.63
C GLY A 70 0.65 11.47 6.89
N GLU A 71 -0.28 11.09 7.74
CA GLU A 71 0.00 10.43 9.02
C GLU A 71 -0.88 9.20 9.19
N LEU A 72 -0.31 8.17 9.79
CA LEU A 72 -1.01 6.95 10.17
C LEU A 72 -0.89 6.77 11.68
N ILE A 73 -2.00 6.54 12.36
CA ILE A 73 -2.03 6.30 13.80
C ILE A 73 -2.33 4.82 14.04
N ASP A 74 -1.42 4.15 14.70
CA ASP A 74 -1.57 2.74 15.07
C ASP A 74 -2.43 2.58 16.32
N ASN A 75 -2.89 1.36 16.57
CA ASN A 75 -3.76 1.04 17.71
C ASN A 75 -3.13 1.35 19.06
N ASP A 76 -1.81 1.33 19.16
CA ASP A 76 -1.09 1.65 20.39
C ASP A 76 -0.80 3.15 20.56
N GLY A 77 -1.30 3.99 19.64
CA GLY A 77 -1.11 5.43 19.65
C GLY A 77 0.15 5.90 18.94
N THR A 78 0.95 5.00 18.40
CA THR A 78 2.13 5.37 17.63
C THR A 78 1.71 6.11 16.36
N ILE A 79 2.36 7.23 16.08
CA ILE A 79 2.10 8.06 14.91
C ILE A 79 3.26 7.89 13.93
N TYR A 80 2.93 7.44 12.72
CA TYR A 80 3.88 7.38 11.61
C TYR A 80 3.63 8.55 10.69
N ARG A 81 4.69 9.18 10.20
CA ARG A 81 4.62 10.37 9.34
C ARG A 81 5.25 10.09 7.99
N ALA A 82 4.95 10.98 7.04
CA ALA A 82 5.59 10.96 5.74
C ALA A 82 7.11 10.88 5.87
N GLY A 83 7.72 9.96 5.14
CA GLY A 83 9.14 9.69 5.20
C GLY A 83 9.55 8.57 6.17
N ASP A 84 8.64 8.11 7.03
CA ASP A 84 8.96 7.02 7.95
C ASP A 84 9.04 5.69 7.22
N VAL A 85 10.07 4.92 7.54
CA VAL A 85 10.27 3.55 7.10
C VAL A 85 10.10 2.68 8.33
N VAL A 86 9.15 1.78 8.30
CA VAL A 86 8.71 1.03 9.49
C VAL A 86 8.85 -0.46 9.27
N TRP A 87 9.36 -1.14 10.28
CA TRP A 87 9.40 -2.59 10.39
C TRP A 87 8.67 -3.00 11.67
N LEU A 88 7.75 -3.96 11.52
CA LEU A 88 6.99 -4.51 12.65
C LEU A 88 7.23 -6.00 12.82
#